data_7298c1ecd50d33a5791625d26d4fc8f1
#
_entry.id   7298c1ecd50d33a5791625d26d4fc8f1
#
_cell.length_a   1.000
_cell.length_b   1.000
_cell.length_c   1.000
_cell.angle_alpha   90.00
_cell.angle_beta   90.00
_cell.angle_gamma   90.00
#
_symmetry.space_group_name_H-M   'P 1'
#
loop_
_entity.id
_entity.type
_entity.pdbx_description
1 polymer ?
#
loop_
_entity_poly.entity_id
_entity_poly.type
_entity_poly.pdbx_seq_one_letter_code
_entity_poly.pdbx_strand_id
1 'polypeptide(L)'
;ENVAFPLKQRKIDTKLINERVINALKSVGLTGYENRKIQELSGGQQQRVSLARSLVKNAKILLLDEPLVNLDYKLREQLREEFKNLFSKGLADETILIYSTTDPRETMELNGEVIVLDEGKVLQVGPAKEIFENPNSLKVAEISNDPPMNIINSKISKNMINFEDISIDIPIHFKDIKDDELKVGLRSSDILLNEKGHEFEVELAEISGSETLLHLKKGSTKLIMSIEEVMNFKIKDKVKIDFKIDKAYAFSANGKLISSPFRSKNV
;
A
#
# COMPACT_ATOMS: atom_id res chain seq x y z
N GLU A 1 16.38 30.89 -2.75
CA GLU A 1 16.11 31.59 -1.47
C GLU A 1 15.22 30.74 -0.55
N ASN A 2 14.12 30.17 -1.03
CA ASN A 2 13.19 29.35 -0.21
C ASN A 2 13.88 28.18 0.51
N VAL A 3 14.69 27.37 -0.22
CA VAL A 3 15.43 26.24 0.36
C VAL A 3 16.55 26.71 1.29
N ALA A 4 17.20 27.84 0.99
CA ALA A 4 18.26 28.41 1.82
C ALA A 4 17.77 29.01 3.15
N PHE A 5 16.49 29.41 3.23
CA PHE A 5 15.94 30.13 4.37
C PHE A 5 16.20 29.46 5.74
N PRO A 6 15.94 28.16 5.93
CA PRO A 6 16.20 27.50 7.21
C PRO A 6 17.68 27.54 7.62
N LEU A 7 18.59 27.47 6.66
CA LEU A 7 20.03 27.50 6.91
C LEU A 7 20.53 28.92 7.28
N LYS A 8 19.99 29.94 6.60
CA LYS A 8 20.27 31.35 6.92
C LYS A 8 19.85 31.68 8.37
N GLN A 9 18.68 31.17 8.82
CA GLN A 9 18.21 31.36 10.20
C GLN A 9 19.18 30.74 11.24
N ARG A 10 19.88 29.67 10.87
CA ARG A 10 20.90 29.00 11.72
C ARG A 10 22.28 29.65 11.63
N LYS A 11 22.43 30.78 10.92
CA LYS A 11 23.68 31.49 10.72
C LYS A 11 24.84 30.62 10.17
N ILE A 12 24.51 29.70 9.27
CA ILE A 12 25.48 28.83 8.60
C ILE A 12 26.25 29.65 7.54
N ASP A 13 27.52 29.29 7.31
CA ASP A 13 28.36 29.92 6.28
C ASP A 13 27.70 29.89 4.88
N THR A 14 27.82 30.98 4.13
CA THR A 14 27.17 31.18 2.85
C THR A 14 27.63 30.16 1.80
N LYS A 15 28.91 29.75 1.80
CA LYS A 15 29.39 28.74 0.85
C LYS A 15 28.76 27.39 1.13
N LEU A 16 28.69 27.02 2.40
CA LEU A 16 28.04 25.77 2.85
C LEU A 16 26.54 25.79 2.59
N ILE A 17 25.87 26.95 2.72
CA ILE A 17 24.45 27.10 2.35
C ILE A 17 24.26 26.78 0.87
N ASN A 18 25.05 27.36 -0.03
CA ASN A 18 24.92 27.14 -1.46
C ASN A 18 25.11 25.68 -1.84
N GLU A 19 26.14 25.02 -1.31
CA GLU A 19 26.36 23.59 -1.53
C GLU A 19 25.18 22.74 -1.08
N ARG A 20 24.69 22.93 0.15
CA ARG A 20 23.56 22.18 0.69
C ARG A 20 22.27 22.42 -0.10
N VAL A 21 22.01 23.64 -0.55
CA VAL A 21 20.85 23.97 -1.37
C VAL A 21 20.89 23.26 -2.73
N ILE A 22 22.04 23.27 -3.39
CA ILE A 22 22.24 22.58 -4.67
C ILE A 22 21.99 21.08 -4.50
N ASN A 23 22.58 20.48 -3.46
CA ASN A 23 22.42 19.06 -3.18
C ASN A 23 20.96 18.71 -2.85
N ALA A 24 20.27 19.52 -2.04
CA ALA A 24 18.86 19.31 -1.71
C ALA A 24 17.93 19.47 -2.94
N LEU A 25 18.23 20.41 -3.85
CA LEU A 25 17.47 20.54 -5.09
C LEU A 25 17.73 19.38 -6.05
N LYS A 26 18.98 18.91 -6.10
CA LYS A 26 19.33 17.73 -6.92
C LYS A 26 18.61 16.48 -6.42
N SER A 27 18.54 16.23 -5.10
CA SER A 27 17.87 15.05 -4.53
C SER A 27 16.37 15.02 -4.77
N VAL A 28 15.75 16.15 -5.11
CA VAL A 28 14.34 16.22 -5.50
C VAL A 28 14.12 16.44 -7.01
N GLY A 29 15.14 16.18 -7.84
CA GLY A 29 15.06 16.29 -9.29
C GLY A 29 14.86 17.72 -9.81
N LEU A 30 15.35 18.74 -9.10
CA LEU A 30 15.27 20.16 -9.46
C LEU A 30 16.64 20.78 -9.79
N THR A 31 17.57 20.02 -10.36
CA THR A 31 18.86 20.53 -10.83
C THR A 31 18.63 21.62 -11.89
N GLY A 32 19.31 22.77 -11.75
CA GLY A 32 19.16 23.92 -12.66
C GLY A 32 18.01 24.86 -12.33
N TYR A 33 17.31 24.64 -11.22
CA TYR A 33 16.20 25.48 -10.77
C TYR A 33 16.58 26.44 -9.63
N GLU A 34 17.87 26.55 -9.31
CA GLU A 34 18.37 27.28 -8.14
C GLU A 34 17.97 28.75 -8.13
N ASN A 35 17.89 29.36 -9.34
CA ASN A 35 17.60 30.78 -9.51
C ASN A 35 16.15 31.09 -9.92
N ARG A 36 15.28 30.06 -10.11
CA ARG A 36 13.88 30.29 -10.48
C ARG A 36 13.07 30.78 -9.29
N LYS A 37 12.12 31.65 -9.56
CA LYS A 37 11.13 32.09 -8.56
C LYS A 37 10.09 31.00 -8.38
N ILE A 38 9.54 30.90 -7.15
CA ILE A 38 8.57 29.85 -6.83
C ILE A 38 7.29 29.95 -7.65
N GLN A 39 6.90 31.17 -8.02
CA GLN A 39 5.72 31.44 -8.86
C GLN A 39 5.89 30.96 -10.32
N GLU A 40 7.12 30.72 -10.77
CA GLU A 40 7.44 30.22 -12.11
C GLU A 40 7.42 28.70 -12.18
N LEU A 41 7.16 28.02 -11.03
CA LEU A 41 7.18 26.58 -10.89
C LEU A 41 5.77 25.99 -10.96
N SER A 42 5.64 24.80 -11.57
CA SER A 42 4.40 24.02 -11.48
C SER A 42 4.11 23.58 -10.03
N GLY A 43 2.87 23.19 -9.72
CA GLY A 43 2.48 22.72 -8.40
C GLY A 43 3.37 21.59 -7.86
N GLY A 44 3.65 20.59 -8.70
CA GLY A 44 4.56 19.48 -8.33
C GLY A 44 6.02 19.97 -8.12
N GLN A 45 6.50 20.96 -8.88
CA GLN A 45 7.82 21.54 -8.63
C GLN A 45 7.86 22.34 -7.32
N GLN A 46 6.80 23.07 -6.98
CA GLN A 46 6.68 23.77 -5.70
C GLN A 46 6.67 22.80 -4.52
N GLN A 47 5.97 21.69 -4.64
CA GLN A 47 5.97 20.62 -3.64
C GLN A 47 7.39 20.05 -3.43
N ARG A 48 8.13 19.80 -4.51
CA ARG A 48 9.53 19.35 -4.45
C ARG A 48 10.45 20.40 -3.82
N VAL A 49 10.24 21.70 -4.05
CA VAL A 49 10.98 22.76 -3.34
C VAL A 49 10.68 22.73 -1.84
N SER A 50 9.42 22.47 -1.45
CA SER A 50 9.03 22.31 -0.04
C SER A 50 9.75 21.11 0.59
N LEU A 51 9.83 19.98 -0.12
CA LEU A 51 10.57 18.81 0.31
C LEU A 51 12.08 19.10 0.47
N ALA A 52 12.72 19.71 -0.54
CA ALA A 52 14.11 20.14 -0.47
C ALA A 52 14.37 21.06 0.73
N ARG A 53 13.41 21.97 1.03
CA ARG A 53 13.48 22.85 2.20
C ARG A 53 13.41 22.08 3.54
N SER A 54 12.74 20.97 3.57
CA SER A 54 12.69 20.09 4.76
C SER A 54 13.98 19.30 4.91
N LEU A 55 14.47 18.70 3.83
CA LEU A 55 15.70 17.89 3.81
C LEU A 55 16.94 18.70 4.15
N VAL A 56 17.07 19.95 3.62
CA VAL A 56 18.26 20.79 3.83
C VAL A 56 18.51 21.15 5.29
N LYS A 57 17.48 21.07 6.14
CA LYS A 57 17.57 21.34 7.57
C LYS A 57 18.47 20.36 8.32
N ASN A 58 18.66 19.16 7.80
CA ASN A 58 19.35 18.06 8.49
C ASN A 58 18.85 17.95 9.95
N ALA A 59 17.54 17.78 10.11
CA ALA A 59 16.90 17.76 11.43
C ALA A 59 16.94 16.34 12.00
N LYS A 60 17.03 16.22 13.34
CA LYS A 60 16.95 14.91 14.01
C LYS A 60 15.58 14.23 13.85
N ILE A 61 14.52 15.00 13.62
CA ILE A 61 13.18 14.47 13.34
C ILE A 61 12.68 15.15 12.06
N LEU A 62 12.30 14.36 11.08
CA LEU A 62 11.72 14.80 9.82
C LEU A 62 10.27 14.31 9.74
N LEU A 63 9.34 15.25 9.59
CA LEU A 63 7.92 14.98 9.44
C LEU A 63 7.54 15.21 7.98
N LEU A 64 7.05 14.17 7.30
CA LEU A 64 6.57 14.22 5.93
C LEU A 64 5.11 13.75 5.90
N ASP A 65 4.25 14.64 5.50
CA ASP A 65 2.81 14.40 5.38
C ASP A 65 2.43 14.27 3.91
N GLU A 66 2.09 13.06 3.48
CA GLU A 66 1.76 12.69 2.09
C GLU A 66 2.71 13.30 1.05
N PRO A 67 4.05 13.16 1.17
CA PRO A 67 5.01 13.94 0.39
C PRO A 67 5.01 13.59 -1.10
N LEU A 68 4.46 12.44 -1.52
CA LEU A 68 4.43 11.96 -2.89
C LEU A 68 3.06 12.08 -3.56
N VAL A 69 2.05 12.55 -2.83
CA VAL A 69 0.72 12.83 -3.40
C VAL A 69 0.82 13.97 -4.43
N ASN A 70 0.00 13.92 -5.49
CA ASN A 70 -0.03 14.87 -6.60
C ASN A 70 1.24 14.95 -7.49
N LEU A 71 2.11 13.95 -7.40
CA LEU A 71 3.22 13.78 -8.32
C LEU A 71 2.84 12.83 -9.47
N ASP A 72 3.41 13.06 -10.66
CA ASP A 72 3.32 12.10 -11.75
C ASP A 72 4.00 10.77 -11.38
N TYR A 73 3.57 9.68 -12.01
CA TYR A 73 4.04 8.33 -11.69
C TYR A 73 5.57 8.19 -11.71
N LYS A 74 6.21 8.67 -12.79
CA LYS A 74 7.66 8.53 -12.97
C LYS A 74 8.44 9.25 -11.87
N LEU A 75 7.99 10.43 -11.49
CA LEU A 75 8.61 11.21 -10.45
C LEU A 75 8.36 10.60 -9.06
N ARG A 76 7.16 10.08 -8.83
CA ARG A 76 6.84 9.37 -7.58
C ARG A 76 7.79 8.19 -7.36
N GLU A 77 7.99 7.37 -8.40
CA GLU A 77 8.95 6.24 -8.33
C GLU A 77 10.38 6.71 -8.07
N GLN A 78 10.84 7.77 -8.75
CA GLN A 78 12.18 8.32 -8.51
C GLN A 78 12.36 8.80 -7.07
N LEU A 79 11.41 9.56 -6.53
CA LEU A 79 11.48 10.08 -5.17
C LEU A 79 11.35 8.96 -4.12
N ARG A 80 10.56 7.93 -4.39
CA ARG A 80 10.47 6.73 -3.57
C ARG A 80 11.83 6.05 -3.42
N GLU A 81 12.51 5.83 -4.55
CA GLU A 81 13.84 5.24 -4.57
C GLU A 81 14.88 6.15 -3.86
N GLU A 82 14.78 7.46 -4.05
CA GLU A 82 15.65 8.40 -3.34
C GLU A 82 15.39 8.40 -1.84
N PHE A 83 14.14 8.37 -1.37
CA PHE A 83 13.82 8.22 0.04
C PHE A 83 14.37 6.91 0.60
N LYS A 84 14.14 5.79 -0.07
CA LYS A 84 14.71 4.50 0.32
C LYS A 84 16.23 4.57 0.46
N ASN A 85 16.90 5.19 -0.49
CA ASN A 85 18.36 5.36 -0.45
C ASN A 85 18.82 6.32 0.65
N LEU A 86 18.11 7.42 0.87
CA LEU A 86 18.43 8.40 1.92
C LEU A 86 18.29 7.79 3.32
N PHE A 87 17.26 6.98 3.54
CA PHE A 87 16.97 6.39 4.85
C PHE A 87 17.64 5.04 5.10
N SER A 88 18.02 4.29 4.04
CA SER A 88 18.77 3.05 4.18
C SER A 88 20.29 3.21 4.28
N LYS A 89 20.87 4.30 3.80
CA LYS A 89 22.33 4.46 3.61
C LYS A 89 23.05 5.46 4.53
N GLY A 90 22.40 5.95 5.59
CA GLY A 90 23.20 6.71 6.55
C GLY A 90 22.78 8.13 6.92
N LEU A 91 21.63 8.66 6.49
CA LEU A 91 20.94 9.68 7.28
C LEU A 91 20.26 9.04 8.51
N ALA A 92 20.16 7.70 8.50
CA ALA A 92 19.40 6.91 9.44
C ALA A 92 19.96 6.88 10.86
N ASP A 93 21.27 7.00 11.05
CA ASP A 93 21.85 6.85 12.39
C ASP A 93 21.52 8.02 13.33
N GLU A 94 21.06 9.17 12.81
CA GLU A 94 20.73 10.33 13.64
C GLU A 94 19.37 10.98 13.34
N THR A 95 18.60 10.52 12.32
CA THR A 95 17.34 11.15 11.92
C THR A 95 16.18 10.18 12.03
N ILE A 96 15.16 10.55 12.81
CA ILE A 96 13.88 9.87 12.87
C ILE A 96 12.97 10.43 11.76
N LEU A 97 12.53 9.57 10.84
CA LEU A 97 11.53 9.91 9.84
C LEU A 97 10.13 9.51 10.34
N ILE A 98 9.21 10.46 10.37
CA ILE A 98 7.78 10.21 10.52
C ILE A 98 7.13 10.55 9.19
N TYR A 99 6.56 9.55 8.55
CA TYR A 99 6.04 9.62 7.19
C TYR A 99 4.58 9.17 7.17
N SER A 100 3.66 10.06 6.79
CA SER A 100 2.27 9.68 6.56
C SER A 100 2.02 9.38 5.08
N THR A 101 1.23 8.36 4.80
CA THR A 101 0.82 8.00 3.44
C THR A 101 -0.51 7.26 3.45
N THR A 102 -1.24 7.38 2.36
CA THR A 102 -2.42 6.56 2.05
C THR A 102 -2.09 5.41 1.07
N ASP A 103 -0.86 5.33 0.56
CA ASP A 103 -0.39 4.25 -0.33
C ASP A 103 0.30 3.13 0.48
N PRO A 104 -0.31 1.94 0.61
CA PRO A 104 0.29 0.83 1.38
C PRO A 104 1.61 0.33 0.77
N ARG A 105 1.87 0.55 -0.53
CA ARG A 105 3.12 0.17 -1.17
C ARG A 105 4.30 0.98 -0.62
N GLU A 106 4.08 2.26 -0.31
CA GLU A 106 5.12 3.10 0.29
C GLU A 106 5.55 2.58 1.66
N THR A 107 4.62 2.07 2.47
CA THR A 107 4.95 1.50 3.77
C THR A 107 5.82 0.24 3.66
N MET A 108 5.53 -0.62 2.68
CA MET A 108 6.33 -1.84 2.43
C MET A 108 7.73 -1.51 1.92
N GLU A 109 7.86 -0.51 1.05
CA GLU A 109 9.15 -0.12 0.47
C GLU A 109 10.08 0.59 1.48
N LEU A 110 9.52 1.44 2.33
CA LEU A 110 10.27 2.11 3.40
C LEU A 110 10.66 1.16 4.52
N ASN A 111 9.95 0.04 4.66
CA ASN A 111 10.23 -1.06 5.59
C ASN A 111 10.48 -0.60 7.04
N GLY A 112 9.72 0.39 7.50
CA GLY A 112 9.76 0.91 8.86
C GLY A 112 8.76 0.27 9.80
N GLU A 113 8.64 0.84 11.00
CA GLU A 113 7.52 0.60 11.90
C GLU A 113 6.30 1.35 11.40
N VAL A 114 5.18 0.66 11.25
CA VAL A 114 3.92 1.19 10.72
C VAL A 114 2.92 1.36 11.84
N ILE A 115 2.26 2.52 11.86
CA ILE A 115 1.11 2.82 12.71
C ILE A 115 -0.10 2.97 11.79
N VAL A 116 -1.01 1.99 11.81
CA VAL A 116 -2.26 2.07 11.04
C VAL A 116 -3.27 2.89 11.81
N LEU A 117 -3.77 3.95 11.16
CA LEU A 117 -4.74 4.88 11.73
C LEU A 117 -6.06 4.84 10.96
N ASP A 118 -7.18 4.89 11.68
CA ASP A 118 -8.50 5.09 11.12
C ASP A 118 -9.35 5.92 12.09
N GLU A 119 -10.05 6.93 11.59
CA GLU A 119 -10.88 7.85 12.39
C GLU A 119 -10.18 8.38 13.65
N GLY A 120 -8.90 8.70 13.57
CA GLY A 120 -8.09 9.22 14.68
C GLY A 120 -7.71 8.16 15.73
N LYS A 121 -7.94 6.88 15.49
CA LYS A 121 -7.59 5.78 16.39
C LYS A 121 -6.46 4.94 15.80
N VAL A 122 -5.58 4.47 16.68
CA VAL A 122 -4.56 3.48 16.31
C VAL A 122 -5.21 2.10 16.24
N LEU A 123 -5.18 1.46 15.07
CA LEU A 123 -5.73 0.13 14.86
C LEU A 123 -4.68 -0.96 15.06
N GLN A 124 -3.47 -0.76 14.57
CA GLN A 124 -2.36 -1.70 14.69
C GLN A 124 -1.02 -0.97 14.60
N VAL A 125 -0.01 -1.48 15.31
CA VAL A 125 1.37 -1.00 15.25
C VAL A 125 2.28 -2.22 15.07
N GLY A 126 3.27 -2.11 14.19
CA GLY A 126 4.26 -3.15 13.96
C GLY A 126 5.05 -2.96 12.68
N PRO A 127 6.00 -3.84 12.39
CA PRO A 127 6.73 -3.83 11.12
C PRO A 127 5.77 -3.91 9.93
N ALA A 128 6.10 -3.23 8.82
CA ALA A 128 5.27 -3.20 7.62
C ALA A 128 4.86 -4.62 7.15
N LYS A 129 5.82 -5.55 7.15
CA LYS A 129 5.58 -6.95 6.80
C LYS A 129 4.53 -7.61 7.71
N GLU A 130 4.62 -7.41 9.03
CA GLU A 130 3.67 -7.99 9.98
C GLU A 130 2.26 -7.43 9.80
N ILE A 131 2.13 -6.11 9.57
CA ILE A 131 0.85 -5.46 9.28
C ILE A 131 0.21 -6.08 8.03
N PHE A 132 1.01 -6.28 6.98
CA PHE A 132 0.55 -6.87 5.72
C PHE A 132 0.18 -8.35 5.87
N GLU A 133 1.04 -9.16 6.51
CA GLU A 133 0.84 -10.61 6.63
C GLU A 133 -0.21 -10.98 7.68
N ASN A 134 -0.31 -10.22 8.77
CA ASN A 134 -1.19 -10.51 9.90
C ASN A 134 -2.00 -9.28 10.34
N PRO A 135 -2.84 -8.71 9.46
CA PRO A 135 -3.71 -7.59 9.84
C PRO A 135 -4.66 -8.04 10.96
N ASN A 136 -4.67 -7.33 12.09
CA ASN A 136 -5.47 -7.73 13.26
C ASN A 136 -6.99 -7.62 13.04
N SER A 137 -7.42 -6.92 12.00
CA SER A 137 -8.82 -6.70 11.66
C SER A 137 -9.04 -6.51 10.15
N LEU A 138 -10.30 -6.63 9.73
CA LEU A 138 -10.73 -6.34 8.36
C LEU A 138 -10.31 -4.92 7.94
N LYS A 139 -10.46 -3.94 8.83
CA LYS A 139 -10.12 -2.56 8.49
C LYS A 139 -8.63 -2.38 8.22
N VAL A 140 -7.78 -3.03 9.01
CA VAL A 140 -6.33 -3.04 8.74
C VAL A 140 -6.02 -3.77 7.43
N ALA A 141 -6.67 -4.91 7.16
CA ALA A 141 -6.50 -5.65 5.91
C ALA A 141 -6.92 -4.82 4.69
N GLU A 142 -7.99 -4.02 4.82
CA GLU A 142 -8.46 -3.10 3.79
C GLU A 142 -7.43 -1.98 3.52
N ILE A 143 -6.95 -1.32 4.58
CA ILE A 143 -6.02 -0.18 4.49
C ILE A 143 -4.63 -0.63 3.98
N SER A 144 -4.17 -1.82 4.36
CA SER A 144 -2.82 -2.31 4.06
C SER A 144 -2.68 -3.01 2.69
N ASN A 145 -3.72 -3.05 1.87
CA ASN A 145 -3.70 -3.68 0.55
C ASN A 145 -4.19 -2.72 -0.53
N ASP A 146 -3.56 -2.77 -1.70
CA ASP A 146 -3.99 -2.08 -2.92
C ASP A 146 -3.82 -3.02 -4.13
N PRO A 147 -4.92 -3.46 -4.76
CA PRO A 147 -6.33 -3.24 -4.37
C PRO A 147 -6.68 -3.78 -2.97
N PRO A 148 -7.75 -3.24 -2.33
CA PRO A 148 -8.21 -3.73 -1.04
C PRO A 148 -8.46 -5.25 -1.03
N MET A 149 -8.25 -5.89 0.12
CA MET A 149 -8.53 -7.31 0.27
C MET A 149 -10.00 -7.62 -0.01
N ASN A 150 -10.25 -8.64 -0.84
CA ASN A 150 -11.59 -9.16 -1.07
C ASN A 150 -12.14 -9.80 0.19
N ILE A 151 -13.34 -9.44 0.60
CA ILE A 151 -14.00 -9.98 1.79
C ILE A 151 -15.28 -10.70 1.38
N ILE A 152 -15.33 -11.99 1.64
CA ILE A 152 -16.43 -12.88 1.29
C ILE A 152 -17.14 -13.32 2.57
N ASN A 153 -18.42 -12.97 2.73
CA ASN A 153 -19.23 -13.51 3.80
C ASN A 153 -19.49 -14.99 3.54
N SER A 154 -19.05 -15.86 4.42
CA SER A 154 -19.03 -17.30 4.21
C SER A 154 -19.54 -18.06 5.42
N LYS A 155 -20.06 -19.27 5.17
CA LYS A 155 -20.38 -20.24 6.23
C LYS A 155 -19.47 -21.44 6.12
N ILE A 156 -18.96 -21.90 7.27
CA ILE A 156 -18.21 -23.16 7.35
C ILE A 156 -19.18 -24.28 7.73
N SER A 157 -19.24 -25.31 6.91
CA SER A 157 -19.94 -26.54 7.22
C SER A 157 -19.27 -27.74 6.54
N LYS A 158 -19.18 -28.87 7.20
CA LYS A 158 -18.59 -30.11 6.67
C LYS A 158 -17.19 -29.95 6.06
N ASN A 159 -16.33 -29.14 6.68
CA ASN A 159 -14.99 -28.77 6.18
C ASN A 159 -15.00 -28.02 4.85
N MET A 160 -16.08 -27.31 4.54
CA MET A 160 -16.22 -26.49 3.34
C MET A 160 -16.49 -25.03 3.72
N ILE A 161 -15.93 -24.12 2.96
CA ILE A 161 -16.30 -22.70 2.92
C ILE A 161 -17.42 -22.58 1.90
N ASN A 162 -18.57 -22.07 2.33
CA ASN A 162 -19.75 -21.94 1.47
C ASN A 162 -20.15 -20.46 1.34
N PHE A 163 -20.31 -20.00 0.12
CA PHE A 163 -20.86 -18.69 -0.22
C PHE A 163 -21.53 -18.74 -1.59
N GLU A 164 -22.63 -18.01 -1.77
CA GLU A 164 -23.49 -18.14 -2.95
C GLU A 164 -23.81 -19.63 -3.24
N ASP A 165 -23.51 -20.11 -4.45
CA ASP A 165 -23.62 -21.50 -4.88
C ASP A 165 -22.25 -22.23 -4.92
N ILE A 166 -21.24 -21.67 -4.27
CA ILE A 166 -19.85 -22.14 -4.27
C ILE A 166 -19.55 -22.84 -2.95
N SER A 167 -18.92 -24.01 -3.04
CA SER A 167 -18.37 -24.76 -1.89
C SER A 167 -16.92 -25.13 -2.17
N ILE A 168 -16.01 -24.75 -1.29
CA ILE A 168 -14.56 -24.95 -1.41
C ILE A 168 -14.02 -25.59 -0.13
N ASP A 169 -13.12 -26.55 -0.26
CA ASP A 169 -12.46 -27.17 0.90
C ASP A 169 -11.75 -26.12 1.76
N ILE A 170 -11.85 -26.25 3.08
CA ILE A 170 -11.13 -25.34 3.99
C ILE A 170 -9.61 -25.56 3.91
N PRO A 171 -8.80 -24.50 3.94
CA PRO A 171 -7.36 -24.64 4.04
C PRO A 171 -6.95 -25.20 5.41
N ILE A 172 -5.73 -25.74 5.48
CA ILE A 172 -5.23 -26.42 6.68
C ILE A 172 -5.29 -25.54 7.93
N HIS A 173 -5.00 -24.24 7.78
CA HIS A 173 -4.97 -23.29 8.90
C HIS A 173 -6.36 -22.84 9.37
N PHE A 174 -7.46 -23.28 8.70
CA PHE A 174 -8.83 -23.06 9.15
C PHE A 174 -9.41 -24.23 9.94
N LYS A 175 -8.72 -25.39 10.02
CA LYS A 175 -9.28 -26.62 10.61
C LYS A 175 -9.72 -26.50 12.08
N ASP A 176 -9.06 -25.61 12.82
CA ASP A 176 -9.36 -25.42 14.24
C ASP A 176 -10.35 -24.28 14.52
N ILE A 177 -10.91 -23.65 13.46
CA ILE A 177 -11.91 -22.58 13.59
C ILE A 177 -13.25 -23.22 13.96
N LYS A 178 -13.86 -22.69 15.01
CA LYS A 178 -15.16 -23.19 15.54
C LYS A 178 -16.35 -22.34 15.10
N ASP A 179 -16.08 -21.16 14.53
CA ASP A 179 -17.12 -20.25 14.08
C ASP A 179 -17.76 -20.75 12.79
N ASP A 180 -19.08 -20.87 12.77
CA ASP A 180 -19.84 -21.30 11.58
C ASP A 180 -19.96 -20.17 10.53
N GLU A 181 -19.89 -18.90 10.96
CA GLU A 181 -19.98 -17.72 10.09
C GLU A 181 -18.66 -16.95 10.14
N LEU A 182 -18.03 -16.81 8.99
CA LEU A 182 -16.76 -16.13 8.83
C LEU A 182 -16.82 -15.10 7.69
N LYS A 183 -15.92 -14.14 7.76
CA LYS A 183 -15.52 -13.32 6.63
C LYS A 183 -14.20 -13.82 6.12
N VAL A 184 -14.20 -14.41 4.93
CA VAL A 184 -12.98 -14.94 4.29
C VAL A 184 -12.35 -13.84 3.47
N GLY A 185 -11.08 -13.56 3.75
CA GLY A 185 -10.26 -12.56 3.05
C GLY A 185 -9.37 -13.21 2.00
N LEU A 186 -9.32 -12.63 0.79
CA LEU A 186 -8.41 -13.02 -0.28
C LEU A 186 -7.86 -11.78 -0.97
N ARG A 187 -6.56 -11.77 -1.26
CA ARG A 187 -5.99 -10.70 -2.07
C ARG A 187 -6.39 -10.83 -3.53
N SER A 188 -6.39 -9.73 -4.26
CA SER A 188 -6.70 -9.71 -5.70
C SER A 188 -5.82 -10.65 -6.51
N SER A 189 -4.55 -10.81 -6.14
CA SER A 189 -3.56 -11.72 -6.76
C SER A 189 -3.75 -13.20 -6.40
N ASP A 190 -4.61 -13.50 -5.43
CA ASP A 190 -4.90 -14.88 -5.02
C ASP A 190 -6.18 -15.44 -5.65
N ILE A 191 -6.75 -14.69 -6.59
CA ILE A 191 -7.85 -15.11 -7.48
C ILE A 191 -7.27 -15.29 -8.88
N LEU A 192 -7.59 -16.40 -9.54
CA LEU A 192 -6.99 -16.80 -10.80
C LEU A 192 -8.06 -17.10 -11.85
N LEU A 193 -7.77 -16.83 -13.13
CA LEU A 193 -8.58 -17.39 -14.23
C LEU A 193 -8.38 -18.91 -14.29
N ASN A 194 -9.49 -19.65 -14.35
CA ASN A 194 -9.45 -21.12 -14.47
C ASN A 194 -10.71 -21.61 -15.18
N GLU A 195 -10.57 -22.26 -16.33
CA GLU A 195 -11.70 -22.78 -17.12
C GLU A 195 -12.58 -23.77 -16.36
N LYS A 196 -12.05 -24.44 -15.34
CA LYS A 196 -12.79 -25.38 -14.48
C LYS A 196 -13.34 -24.69 -13.21
N GLY A 197 -13.09 -23.39 -13.04
CA GLY A 197 -13.47 -22.61 -11.87
C GLY A 197 -14.94 -22.20 -11.89
N HIS A 198 -15.25 -21.28 -10.99
CA HIS A 198 -16.59 -20.75 -10.78
C HIS A 198 -16.86 -19.54 -11.67
N GLU A 199 -18.07 -19.49 -12.28
CA GLU A 199 -18.46 -18.41 -13.17
C GLU A 199 -18.80 -17.14 -12.40
N PHE A 200 -18.21 -16.01 -12.83
CA PHE A 200 -18.50 -14.65 -12.39
C PHE A 200 -18.72 -13.75 -13.59
N GLU A 201 -19.48 -12.68 -13.38
CA GLU A 201 -19.71 -11.65 -14.37
C GLU A 201 -18.75 -10.47 -14.18
N VAL A 202 -18.19 -9.96 -15.27
CA VAL A 202 -17.31 -8.76 -15.28
C VAL A 202 -18.19 -7.51 -15.13
N GLU A 203 -18.07 -6.77 -14.02
CA GLU A 203 -18.70 -5.46 -13.84
C GLU A 203 -17.84 -4.34 -14.43
N LEU A 204 -16.50 -4.45 -14.33
CA LEU A 204 -15.54 -3.46 -14.83
C LEU A 204 -14.19 -4.14 -15.10
N ALA A 205 -13.48 -3.68 -16.12
CA ALA A 205 -12.10 -4.05 -16.38
C ALA A 205 -11.27 -2.77 -16.49
N GLU A 206 -10.25 -2.63 -15.64
CA GLU A 206 -9.32 -1.51 -15.62
C GLU A 206 -7.94 -2.00 -16.04
N ILE A 207 -7.32 -1.33 -17.02
CA ILE A 207 -5.95 -1.61 -17.44
C ILE A 207 -5.05 -0.56 -16.83
N SER A 208 -4.13 -0.99 -15.96
CA SER A 208 -3.16 -0.13 -15.28
C SER A 208 -1.74 -0.58 -15.63
N GLY A 209 -1.12 0.13 -16.59
CA GLY A 209 0.25 -0.20 -17.00
C GLY A 209 0.35 -1.59 -17.64
N SER A 210 0.90 -2.56 -16.91
CA SER A 210 1.13 -3.94 -17.35
C SER A 210 0.14 -4.95 -16.77
N GLU A 211 -0.85 -4.50 -15.99
CA GLU A 211 -1.82 -5.36 -15.32
C GLU A 211 -3.26 -5.01 -15.68
N THR A 212 -4.16 -5.96 -15.48
CA THR A 212 -5.61 -5.80 -15.62
C THR A 212 -6.28 -6.10 -14.28
N LEU A 213 -7.06 -5.15 -13.78
CA LEU A 213 -7.92 -5.33 -12.62
C LEU A 213 -9.33 -5.63 -13.08
N LEU A 214 -9.87 -6.79 -12.69
CA LEU A 214 -11.24 -7.18 -12.99
C LEU A 214 -12.11 -7.05 -11.74
N HIS A 215 -13.16 -6.25 -11.84
CA HIS A 215 -14.23 -6.21 -10.88
C HIS A 215 -15.28 -7.26 -11.29
N LEU A 216 -15.45 -8.24 -10.45
CA LEU A 216 -16.26 -9.43 -10.71
C LEU A 216 -17.44 -9.49 -9.76
N LYS A 217 -18.56 -10.03 -10.23
CA LYS A 217 -19.77 -10.21 -9.43
C LYS A 217 -20.40 -11.58 -9.62
N LYS A 218 -20.87 -12.15 -8.51
CA LYS A 218 -21.76 -13.32 -8.50
C LYS A 218 -22.75 -13.17 -7.34
N GLY A 219 -24.02 -13.07 -7.64
CA GLY A 219 -25.03 -12.78 -6.61
C GLY A 219 -24.75 -11.47 -5.88
N SER A 220 -24.59 -11.56 -4.56
CA SER A 220 -24.21 -10.44 -3.68
C SER A 220 -22.70 -10.26 -3.55
N THR A 221 -21.91 -11.26 -3.94
CA THR A 221 -20.43 -11.26 -3.80
C THR A 221 -19.79 -10.46 -4.91
N LYS A 222 -18.93 -9.52 -4.52
CA LYS A 222 -18.09 -8.70 -5.41
C LYS A 222 -16.63 -8.96 -5.09
N LEU A 223 -15.81 -9.11 -6.14
CA LEU A 223 -14.39 -9.42 -6.03
C LEU A 223 -13.59 -8.54 -6.98
N ILE A 224 -12.36 -8.25 -6.60
CA ILE A 224 -11.35 -7.64 -7.47
C ILE A 224 -10.27 -8.69 -7.71
N MET A 225 -9.98 -9.01 -8.96
CA MET A 225 -8.91 -9.90 -9.37
C MET A 225 -7.85 -9.10 -10.12
N SER A 226 -6.57 -9.30 -9.79
CA SER A 226 -5.44 -8.73 -10.50
C SER A 226 -4.81 -9.79 -11.41
N ILE A 227 -4.60 -9.42 -12.67
CA ILE A 227 -3.94 -10.24 -13.70
C ILE A 227 -2.68 -9.49 -14.13
N GLU A 228 -1.50 -10.11 -14.01
CA GLU A 228 -0.19 -9.52 -14.35
C GLU A 228 0.05 -9.43 -15.88
N GLU A 229 -1.02 -9.33 -16.65
CA GLU A 229 -1.03 -9.18 -18.09
C GLU A 229 -2.12 -8.21 -18.54
N VAL A 230 -1.90 -7.56 -19.67
CA VAL A 230 -2.92 -6.72 -20.31
C VAL A 230 -3.90 -7.61 -21.06
N MET A 231 -5.11 -7.74 -20.52
CA MET A 231 -6.20 -8.50 -21.11
C MET A 231 -7.42 -7.63 -21.33
N ASN A 232 -8.13 -7.85 -22.44
CA ASN A 232 -9.34 -7.11 -22.76
C ASN A 232 -10.58 -7.91 -22.38
N PHE A 233 -11.40 -7.38 -21.49
CA PHE A 233 -12.70 -7.91 -21.12
C PHE A 233 -13.78 -6.86 -21.36
N LYS A 234 -14.96 -7.32 -21.70
CA LYS A 234 -16.16 -6.46 -21.83
C LYS A 234 -17.01 -6.59 -20.58
N ILE A 235 -17.71 -5.52 -20.27
CA ILE A 235 -18.75 -5.55 -19.22
C ILE A 235 -19.78 -6.61 -19.56
N LYS A 236 -20.17 -7.43 -18.56
CA LYS A 236 -21.04 -8.61 -18.65
C LYS A 236 -20.39 -9.85 -19.28
N ASP A 237 -19.13 -9.83 -19.63
CA ASP A 237 -18.43 -11.08 -19.97
C ASP A 237 -18.52 -12.06 -18.79
N LYS A 238 -18.63 -13.35 -19.11
CA LYS A 238 -18.56 -14.42 -18.12
C LYS A 238 -17.15 -14.97 -18.07
N VAL A 239 -16.55 -14.92 -16.89
CA VAL A 239 -15.20 -15.47 -16.65
C VAL A 239 -15.29 -16.54 -15.58
N LYS A 240 -14.47 -17.57 -15.71
CA LYS A 240 -14.35 -18.59 -14.68
C LYS A 240 -13.08 -18.37 -13.88
N ILE A 241 -13.24 -18.34 -12.57
CA ILE A 241 -12.15 -18.06 -11.62
C ILE A 241 -12.05 -19.16 -10.58
N ASP A 242 -10.87 -19.26 -10.00
CA ASP A 242 -10.57 -20.13 -8.88
C ASP A 242 -9.82 -19.33 -7.80
N PHE A 243 -9.73 -19.88 -6.60
CA PHE A 243 -9.18 -19.23 -5.42
C PHE A 243 -7.98 -19.99 -4.89
N LYS A 244 -6.86 -19.30 -4.66
CA LYS A 244 -5.74 -19.85 -3.88
C LYS A 244 -6.14 -19.92 -2.40
N ILE A 245 -6.99 -20.85 -2.06
CA ILE A 245 -7.63 -20.91 -0.75
C ILE A 245 -6.63 -21.11 0.40
N ASP A 246 -5.46 -21.68 0.13
CA ASP A 246 -4.33 -21.79 1.04
C ASP A 246 -3.76 -20.42 1.45
N LYS A 247 -4.06 -19.36 0.70
CA LYS A 247 -3.73 -17.96 0.99
C LYS A 247 -4.84 -17.18 1.67
N ALA A 248 -5.97 -17.82 1.95
CA ALA A 248 -7.12 -17.15 2.55
C ALA A 248 -6.87 -16.74 4.00
N TYR A 249 -7.53 -15.67 4.39
CA TYR A 249 -7.62 -15.17 5.76
C TYR A 249 -9.00 -15.48 6.33
N ALA A 250 -9.08 -15.79 7.61
CA ALA A 250 -10.33 -15.90 8.33
C ALA A 250 -10.49 -14.75 9.33
N PHE A 251 -11.59 -14.03 9.21
CA PHE A 251 -12.01 -13.03 10.17
C PHE A 251 -13.34 -13.44 10.78
N SER A 252 -13.52 -13.12 12.06
CA SER A 252 -14.79 -13.31 12.75
C SER A 252 -15.89 -12.40 12.18
N ALA A 253 -17.13 -12.62 12.55
CA ALA A 253 -18.26 -11.78 12.14
C ALA A 253 -18.05 -10.29 12.49
N ASN A 254 -17.38 -9.98 13.61
CA ASN A 254 -17.04 -8.62 14.04
C ASN A 254 -15.74 -8.08 13.42
N GLY A 255 -15.13 -8.82 12.48
CA GLY A 255 -13.98 -8.36 11.70
C GLY A 255 -12.61 -8.55 12.35
N LYS A 256 -12.48 -9.29 13.45
CA LYS A 256 -11.18 -9.61 14.06
C LYS A 256 -10.51 -10.77 13.33
N LEU A 257 -9.21 -10.70 13.10
CA LEU A 257 -8.45 -11.81 12.52
C LEU A 257 -8.48 -13.04 13.43
N ILE A 258 -8.89 -14.18 12.87
CA ILE A 258 -8.86 -15.51 13.51
C ILE A 258 -7.64 -16.29 13.00
N SER A 259 -7.44 -16.34 11.68
CA SER A 259 -6.37 -17.09 11.05
C SER A 259 -5.82 -16.39 9.82
N SER A 260 -4.52 -16.51 9.62
CA SER A 260 -3.82 -16.06 8.40
C SER A 260 -2.90 -17.15 7.87
N PRO A 261 -2.60 -17.15 6.55
CA PRO A 261 -1.68 -18.13 5.95
C PRO A 261 -0.22 -17.96 6.42
N PHE A 262 0.09 -16.82 7.07
CA PHE A 262 1.44 -16.48 7.53
C PHE A 262 1.65 -16.72 9.04
N ARG A 263 0.59 -16.95 9.79
CA ARG A 263 0.73 -17.38 11.19
C ARG A 263 1.32 -18.79 11.20
N SER A 264 2.63 -18.90 11.37
CA SER A 264 3.23 -20.16 11.79
C SER A 264 2.52 -20.61 13.05
N LYS A 265 2.05 -21.86 13.08
CA LYS A 265 1.67 -22.50 14.34
C LYS A 265 2.92 -22.44 15.21
N ASN A 266 2.96 -21.54 16.20
CA ASN A 266 3.89 -21.68 17.31
C ASN A 266 3.51 -23.01 17.97
N VAL A 267 4.32 -24.02 17.69
CA VAL A 267 4.35 -25.30 18.38
C VAL A 267 4.97 -25.08 19.73
#